data_841e7a05e31f6b76c7513f4424980138
#
_entry.id   841e7a05e31f6b76c7513f4424980138
#
_cell.length_a   1.000
_cell.length_b   1.000
_cell.length_c   1.000
_cell.angle_alpha   90.00
_cell.angle_beta   90.00
_cell.angle_gamma   90.00
#
_symmetry.space_group_name_H-M   'P 1'
#
loop_
_entity.id
_entity.type
_entity.pdbx_description
1 polymer ?
#
loop_
_entity_poly.entity_id
_entity_poly.type
_entity_poly.pdbx_seq_one_letter_code
_entity_poly.pdbx_strand_id
1 'polypeptide(L)'
;MSIDQRKRQKKLAKKKAKRKAVLSSKNKKVSFSDRISRSKAIIIARNSPVYRCFVREDIFSEGIGTAIISRQMPNGHLGVGVYLLDVWCLGVKNTYFSILSENEFLDRIKQIEVNEHLETLHPSCARKIIEQCVEYSDKLGFKPHKDYKISRQLLIDLDSNVCPNQYIFGKDGKPFYISGPNEVLNQLKKIVEKLFRNCGEGNFDYSVSAF
;
A
#
# COMPACT_ATOMS: atom_id res chain seq x y z
N MET A 1 17.18 -26.54 45.76
CA MET A 1 17.26 -25.53 44.68
C MET A 1 18.44 -24.62 44.93
N SER A 2 19.39 -24.59 43.97
CA SER A 2 20.61 -23.76 44.13
C SER A 2 20.26 -22.27 44.02
N ILE A 3 21.06 -21.44 44.69
CA ILE A 3 20.93 -19.97 44.71
C ILE A 3 20.92 -19.40 43.30
N ASP A 4 21.61 -20.03 42.38
CA ASP A 4 21.68 -19.64 40.96
C ASP A 4 20.38 -19.89 40.20
N GLN A 5 19.65 -20.96 40.49
CA GLN A 5 18.33 -21.23 39.87
C GLN A 5 17.29 -20.19 40.31
N ARG A 6 17.29 -19.76 41.57
CA ARG A 6 16.42 -18.71 42.09
C ARG A 6 16.70 -17.34 41.41
N LYS A 7 17.98 -17.00 41.18
CA LYS A 7 18.37 -15.77 40.47
C LYS A 7 17.94 -15.78 39.00
N ARG A 8 18.07 -16.93 38.31
CA ARG A 8 17.60 -17.11 36.94
C ARG A 8 16.08 -16.98 36.82
N GLN A 9 15.31 -17.61 37.72
CA GLN A 9 13.85 -17.51 37.74
C GLN A 9 13.38 -16.08 38.01
N LYS A 10 14.00 -15.34 38.95
CA LYS A 10 13.70 -13.92 39.20
C LYS A 10 13.99 -13.04 37.95
N LYS A 11 15.09 -13.27 37.24
CA LYS A 11 15.39 -12.56 35.97
C LYS A 11 14.36 -12.84 34.86
N LEU A 12 13.94 -14.09 34.70
CA LEU A 12 12.93 -14.49 33.76
C LEU A 12 11.55 -13.92 34.08
N ALA A 13 11.15 -13.91 35.35
CA ALA A 13 9.91 -13.31 35.82
C ALA A 13 9.88 -11.78 35.59
N LYS A 14 10.97 -11.06 35.89
CA LYS A 14 11.12 -9.63 35.58
C LYS A 14 11.03 -9.35 34.06
N LYS A 15 11.67 -10.19 33.25
CA LYS A 15 11.62 -10.04 31.79
C LYS A 15 10.21 -10.29 31.21
N LYS A 16 9.48 -11.28 31.76
CA LYS A 16 8.06 -11.55 31.43
C LYS A 16 7.15 -10.39 31.87
N ALA A 17 7.32 -9.87 33.07
CA ALA A 17 6.55 -8.75 33.59
C ALA A 17 6.78 -7.47 32.76
N LYS A 18 8.03 -7.18 32.39
CA LYS A 18 8.37 -6.04 31.53
C LYS A 18 7.78 -6.16 30.12
N ARG A 19 7.80 -7.36 29.52
CA ARG A 19 7.13 -7.64 28.23
C ARG A 19 5.62 -7.49 28.32
N LYS A 20 5.01 -7.96 29.40
CA LYS A 20 3.57 -7.85 29.65
C LYS A 20 3.14 -6.38 29.87
N ALA A 21 3.95 -5.58 30.57
CA ALA A 21 3.72 -4.15 30.76
C ALA A 21 3.87 -3.35 29.46
N VAL A 22 4.85 -3.66 28.62
CA VAL A 22 5.02 -3.04 27.28
C VAL A 22 3.89 -3.42 26.33
N LEU A 23 3.39 -4.65 26.38
CA LEU A 23 2.20 -5.07 25.61
C LEU A 23 0.92 -4.40 26.11
N SER A 24 0.74 -4.25 27.44
CA SER A 24 -0.45 -3.60 28.02
C SER A 24 -0.42 -2.08 27.83
N SER A 25 0.74 -1.43 27.81
CA SER A 25 0.85 0.01 27.49
C SER A 25 0.61 0.32 26.01
N LYS A 26 0.95 -0.61 25.09
CA LYS A 26 0.54 -0.52 23.68
C LYS A 26 -0.97 -0.69 23.47
N ASN A 27 -1.66 -1.39 24.37
CA ASN A 27 -3.11 -1.60 24.31
C ASN A 27 -3.95 -0.50 25.00
N LYS A 28 -3.35 0.55 25.54
CA LYS A 28 -4.08 1.59 26.30
C LYS A 28 -4.60 2.77 25.50
N LYS A 29 -4.35 2.83 24.19
CA LYS A 29 -5.13 3.68 23.26
C LYS A 29 -5.92 2.76 22.34
N VAL A 30 -7.02 2.22 22.83
CA VAL A 30 -8.05 1.61 21.97
C VAL A 30 -8.64 2.75 21.16
N SER A 31 -8.09 2.97 19.98
CA SER A 31 -8.61 3.93 19.02
C SER A 31 -10.01 3.46 18.58
N PHE A 32 -10.85 4.36 18.09
CA PHE A 32 -12.14 4.00 17.52
C PHE A 32 -12.01 2.92 16.44
N SER A 33 -10.87 2.89 15.73
CA SER A 33 -10.51 1.87 14.74
C SER A 33 -10.48 0.44 15.32
N ASP A 34 -10.16 0.28 16.61
CA ASP A 34 -10.05 -1.04 17.25
C ASP A 34 -11.42 -1.61 17.69
N ARG A 35 -12.48 -0.77 17.73
CA ARG A 35 -13.83 -1.18 18.13
C ARG A 35 -14.66 -1.74 16.98
N ILE A 36 -14.31 -1.42 15.74
CA ILE A 36 -15.01 -1.91 14.56
C ILE A 36 -14.07 -2.89 13.83
N SER A 37 -14.57 -4.12 13.55
CA SER A 37 -13.76 -5.05 12.74
C SER A 37 -13.43 -4.41 11.39
N ARG A 38 -12.23 -4.64 10.87
CA ARG A 38 -11.76 -4.11 9.56
C ARG A 38 -12.79 -4.31 8.45
N SER A 39 -13.49 -5.46 8.48
CA SER A 39 -14.51 -5.81 7.50
C SER A 39 -15.75 -4.91 7.58
N LYS A 40 -16.17 -4.51 8.77
CA LYS A 40 -17.28 -3.56 8.94
C LYS A 40 -16.86 -2.14 8.57
N ALA A 41 -15.66 -1.76 8.95
CA ALA A 41 -15.14 -0.42 8.69
C ALA A 41 -15.02 -0.13 7.19
N ILE A 42 -14.53 -1.07 6.39
CA ILE A 42 -14.40 -0.89 4.94
C ILE A 42 -15.78 -0.77 4.25
N ILE A 43 -16.80 -1.48 4.75
CA ILE A 43 -18.17 -1.37 4.23
C ILE A 43 -18.75 0.02 4.50
N ILE A 44 -18.52 0.57 5.70
CA ILE A 44 -18.96 1.93 6.04
C ILE A 44 -18.22 2.93 5.16
N ALA A 45 -16.89 2.82 5.08
CA ALA A 45 -16.07 3.72 4.27
C ALA A 45 -16.46 3.69 2.78
N ARG A 46 -16.70 2.51 2.23
CA ARG A 46 -17.12 2.32 0.83
C ARG A 46 -18.39 3.10 0.48
N ASN A 47 -19.34 3.15 1.41
CA ASN A 47 -20.64 3.82 1.24
C ASN A 47 -20.60 5.30 1.65
N SER A 48 -19.43 5.82 2.03
CA SER A 48 -19.24 7.20 2.45
C SER A 48 -18.73 8.06 1.29
N PRO A 49 -19.03 9.36 1.27
CA PRO A 49 -18.54 10.24 0.20
C PRO A 49 -17.02 10.31 0.17
N VAL A 50 -16.46 10.50 -1.02
CA VAL A 50 -15.02 10.72 -1.17
C VAL A 50 -14.66 12.05 -0.52
N TYR A 51 -13.59 12.06 0.26
CA TYR A 51 -13.04 13.26 0.89
C TYR A 51 -11.94 13.88 0.01
N ARG A 52 -10.86 13.15 -0.23
CA ARG A 52 -9.75 13.56 -1.10
C ARG A 52 -9.08 12.36 -1.74
N CYS A 53 -8.54 12.58 -2.94
CA CYS A 53 -7.66 11.64 -3.63
C CYS A 53 -6.36 12.34 -4.00
N PHE A 54 -5.26 11.61 -3.91
CA PHE A 54 -3.93 12.07 -4.28
C PHE A 54 -3.20 11.01 -5.08
N VAL A 55 -2.26 11.44 -5.90
CA VAL A 55 -1.29 10.59 -6.58
C VAL A 55 0.06 11.29 -6.61
N ARG A 56 1.13 10.53 -6.65
CA ARG A 56 2.47 11.09 -6.93
C ARG A 56 2.47 11.75 -8.31
N GLU A 57 2.84 13.03 -8.39
CA GLU A 57 2.78 13.86 -9.60
C GLU A 57 3.57 13.24 -10.76
N ASP A 58 4.78 12.78 -10.50
CA ASP A 58 5.71 12.23 -11.49
C ASP A 58 5.71 10.70 -11.57
N ILE A 59 4.61 10.03 -11.16
CA ILE A 59 4.54 8.56 -11.06
C ILE A 59 4.90 7.83 -12.35
N PHE A 60 4.53 8.37 -13.51
CA PHE A 60 4.80 7.73 -14.81
C PHE A 60 6.25 7.92 -15.27
N SER A 61 6.91 8.99 -14.87
CA SER A 61 8.34 9.22 -15.16
C SER A 61 9.26 8.51 -14.18
N GLU A 62 8.81 8.27 -12.95
CA GLU A 62 9.58 7.56 -11.92
C GLU A 62 9.26 6.06 -11.85
N GLY A 63 8.09 5.65 -12.38
CA GLY A 63 7.65 4.26 -12.44
C GLY A 63 7.06 3.72 -11.14
N ILE A 64 7.28 4.38 -10.01
CA ILE A 64 6.76 3.98 -8.71
C ILE A 64 6.27 5.20 -7.95
N GLY A 65 5.12 5.06 -7.28
CA GLY A 65 4.58 6.16 -6.48
C GLY A 65 3.36 5.76 -5.69
N THR A 66 2.95 6.67 -4.82
CA THR A 66 1.79 6.47 -3.93
C THR A 66 0.53 7.06 -4.57
N ALA A 67 -0.57 6.29 -4.54
CA ALA A 67 -1.91 6.80 -4.74
C ALA A 67 -2.72 6.64 -3.45
N ILE A 68 -3.57 7.64 -3.15
CA ILE A 68 -4.36 7.69 -1.92
C ILE A 68 -5.79 8.01 -2.27
N ILE A 69 -6.72 7.29 -1.65
CA ILE A 69 -8.14 7.64 -1.63
C ILE A 69 -8.63 7.70 -0.20
N SER A 70 -9.38 8.73 0.14
CA SER A 70 -9.99 8.89 1.45
C SER A 70 -11.48 9.17 1.34
N ARG A 71 -12.27 8.65 2.31
CA ARG A 71 -13.71 8.78 2.38
C ARG A 71 -14.15 9.25 3.76
N GLN A 72 -15.07 10.22 3.79
CA GLN A 72 -15.58 10.82 5.02
C GLN A 72 -16.63 9.91 5.64
N MET A 73 -16.29 9.24 6.72
CA MET A 73 -17.20 8.35 7.45
C MET A 73 -18.18 9.14 8.35
N PRO A 74 -19.37 8.59 8.64
CA PRO A 74 -20.40 9.29 9.44
C PRO A 74 -19.96 9.70 10.86
N ASN A 75 -18.93 9.05 11.38
CA ASN A 75 -18.36 9.34 12.71
C ASN A 75 -17.28 10.41 12.72
N GLY A 76 -17.11 11.13 11.60
CA GLY A 76 -16.08 12.16 11.45
C GLY A 76 -14.67 11.66 11.17
N HIS A 77 -14.45 10.34 11.12
CA HIS A 77 -13.16 9.76 10.71
C HIS A 77 -13.10 9.58 9.20
N LEU A 78 -11.89 9.34 8.70
CA LEU A 78 -11.63 9.05 7.30
C LEU A 78 -11.28 7.57 7.13
N GLY A 79 -11.97 6.91 6.20
CA GLY A 79 -11.54 5.62 5.68
C GLY A 79 -10.53 5.83 4.56
N VAL A 80 -9.28 5.45 4.78
CA VAL A 80 -8.15 5.77 3.89
C VAL A 80 -7.56 4.51 3.29
N GLY A 81 -7.50 4.45 1.97
CA GLY A 81 -6.75 3.48 1.19
C GLY A 81 -5.47 4.10 0.64
N VAL A 82 -4.35 3.46 0.90
CA VAL A 82 -3.03 3.85 0.36
C VAL A 82 -2.54 2.73 -0.53
N TYR A 83 -2.05 3.07 -1.72
CA TYR A 83 -1.59 2.14 -2.74
C TYR A 83 -0.20 2.55 -3.19
N LEU A 84 0.78 1.66 -3.03
CA LEU A 84 2.09 1.79 -3.68
C LEU A 84 1.99 1.13 -5.05
N LEU A 85 2.01 1.95 -6.09
CA LEU A 85 1.89 1.54 -7.49
C LEU A 85 3.27 1.46 -8.13
N ASP A 86 3.52 0.39 -8.85
CA ASP A 86 4.62 0.25 -9.81
C ASP A 86 3.96 0.23 -11.20
N VAL A 87 3.92 1.39 -11.84
CA VAL A 87 3.24 1.60 -13.12
C VAL A 87 4.08 1.11 -14.31
N TRP A 88 5.34 0.75 -14.07
CA TRP A 88 6.21 0.22 -15.11
C TRP A 88 6.20 -1.30 -15.21
N CYS A 89 5.86 -2.04 -14.12
CA CYS A 89 5.96 -3.50 -14.15
C CYS A 89 5.01 -4.22 -13.18
N LEU A 90 5.18 -4.03 -11.87
CA LEU A 90 4.63 -4.95 -10.86
C LEU A 90 3.21 -4.62 -10.39
N GLY A 91 2.64 -3.48 -10.82
CA GLY A 91 1.29 -3.10 -10.43
C GLY A 91 1.19 -2.63 -8.97
N VAL A 92 0.18 -3.07 -8.24
CA VAL A 92 0.01 -2.71 -6.82
C VAL A 92 0.96 -3.52 -5.96
N LYS A 93 2.15 -2.96 -5.66
CA LYS A 93 3.19 -3.62 -4.84
C LYS A 93 2.80 -3.73 -3.38
N ASN A 94 2.12 -2.70 -2.86
CA ASN A 94 1.64 -2.69 -1.49
C ASN A 94 0.36 -1.87 -1.39
N THR A 95 -0.48 -2.20 -0.44
CA THR A 95 -1.67 -1.40 -0.13
C THR A 95 -2.17 -1.74 1.26
N TYR A 96 -2.82 -0.76 1.89
CA TYR A 96 -3.50 -0.96 3.16
C TYR A 96 -4.72 -0.06 3.27
N PHE A 97 -5.65 -0.46 4.12
CA PHE A 97 -6.79 0.33 4.56
C PHE A 97 -6.63 0.69 6.03
N SER A 98 -6.88 1.95 6.38
CA SER A 98 -6.88 2.45 7.75
C SER A 98 -8.04 3.40 8.00
N ILE A 99 -8.38 3.58 9.27
CA ILE A 99 -9.31 4.63 9.74
C ILE A 99 -8.46 5.65 10.47
N LEU A 100 -8.53 6.90 10.05
CA LEU A 100 -7.76 8.00 10.59
C LEU A 100 -8.69 9.15 10.98
N SER A 101 -8.33 9.91 12.00
CA SER A 101 -8.86 11.26 12.18
C SER A 101 -8.32 12.17 11.06
N GLU A 102 -8.93 13.32 10.87
CA GLU A 102 -8.46 14.28 9.86
C GLU A 102 -7.02 14.74 10.13
N ASN A 103 -6.66 14.98 11.37
CA ASN A 103 -5.28 15.36 11.74
C ASN A 103 -4.28 14.24 11.43
N GLU A 104 -4.59 12.99 11.78
CA GLU A 104 -3.74 11.84 11.46
C GLU A 104 -3.59 11.65 9.95
N PHE A 105 -4.65 11.92 9.19
CA PHE A 105 -4.61 11.88 7.72
C PHE A 105 -3.68 12.97 7.17
N LEU A 106 -3.82 14.22 7.61
CA LEU A 106 -2.95 15.31 7.18
C LEU A 106 -1.48 15.07 7.55
N ASP A 107 -1.22 14.53 8.73
CA ASP A 107 0.13 14.16 9.14
C ASP A 107 0.68 13.01 8.27
N ARG A 108 -0.15 12.07 7.85
CA ARG A 108 0.24 11.00 6.94
C ARG A 108 0.58 11.54 5.55
N ILE A 109 -0.21 12.48 5.02
CA ILE A 109 0.09 13.16 3.74
C ILE A 109 1.46 13.85 3.83
N LYS A 110 1.69 14.67 4.85
CA LYS A 110 2.99 15.34 5.07
C LYS A 110 4.17 14.35 5.14
N GLN A 111 3.99 13.20 5.80
CA GLN A 111 5.03 12.17 5.86
C GLN A 111 5.37 11.57 4.49
N ILE A 112 4.37 11.39 3.62
CA ILE A 112 4.58 10.91 2.26
C ILE A 112 5.25 12.01 1.43
N GLU A 113 4.82 13.26 1.56
CA GLU A 113 5.35 14.41 0.83
C GLU A 113 6.82 14.74 1.15
N VAL A 114 7.40 14.16 2.20
CA VAL A 114 8.87 14.23 2.42
C VAL A 114 9.65 13.57 1.28
N ASN A 115 9.07 12.52 0.65
CA ASN A 115 9.75 11.73 -0.37
C ASN A 115 9.10 11.79 -1.75
N GLU A 116 7.83 12.21 -1.84
CA GLU A 116 7.03 12.21 -3.07
C GLU A 116 6.19 13.48 -3.13
N HIS A 117 6.20 14.21 -4.23
CA HIS A 117 5.22 15.27 -4.46
C HIS A 117 3.87 14.65 -4.78
N LEU A 118 2.84 15.05 -4.02
CA LEU A 118 1.48 14.58 -4.22
C LEU A 118 0.61 15.66 -4.88
N GLU A 119 -0.03 15.32 -5.99
CA GLU A 119 -1.06 16.14 -6.60
C GLU A 119 -2.46 15.63 -6.25
N THR A 120 -3.43 16.52 -6.22
CA THR A 120 -4.84 16.16 -6.04
C THR A 120 -5.38 15.54 -7.32
N LEU A 121 -6.08 14.42 -7.19
CA LEU A 121 -6.62 13.68 -8.31
C LEU A 121 -8.14 13.55 -8.20
N HIS A 122 -8.84 13.64 -9.36
CA HIS A 122 -10.27 13.35 -9.39
C HIS A 122 -10.53 11.88 -9.00
N PRO A 123 -11.57 11.56 -8.19
CA PRO A 123 -11.82 10.19 -7.73
C PRO A 123 -11.91 9.15 -8.85
N SER A 124 -12.54 9.49 -9.97
CA SER A 124 -12.61 8.62 -11.14
C SER A 124 -11.25 8.32 -11.76
N CYS A 125 -10.34 9.30 -11.74
CA CYS A 125 -8.99 9.13 -12.23
C CYS A 125 -8.14 8.31 -11.23
N ALA A 126 -8.36 8.48 -9.93
CA ALA A 126 -7.73 7.63 -8.91
C ALA A 126 -8.14 6.16 -9.08
N ARG A 127 -9.42 5.89 -9.33
CA ARG A 127 -9.86 4.54 -9.67
C ARG A 127 -9.20 4.03 -10.94
N LYS A 128 -9.24 4.81 -12.03
CA LYS A 128 -8.73 4.42 -13.34
C LYS A 128 -7.25 4.05 -13.29
N ILE A 129 -6.42 4.88 -12.69
CA ILE A 129 -4.98 4.60 -12.60
C ILE A 129 -4.69 3.34 -11.78
N ILE A 130 -5.38 3.13 -10.65
CA ILE A 130 -5.17 1.96 -9.77
C ILE A 130 -5.64 0.68 -10.49
N GLU A 131 -6.83 0.66 -11.08
CA GLU A 131 -7.37 -0.53 -11.75
C GLU A 131 -6.56 -0.87 -13.01
N GLN A 132 -6.22 0.11 -13.85
CA GLN A 132 -5.39 -0.12 -15.02
C GLN A 132 -3.97 -0.57 -14.67
N CYS A 133 -3.41 -0.09 -13.55
CA CYS A 133 -2.13 -0.58 -13.04
C CYS A 133 -2.18 -2.07 -12.68
N VAL A 134 -3.30 -2.53 -12.09
CA VAL A 134 -3.53 -3.95 -11.82
C VAL A 134 -3.70 -4.74 -13.12
N GLU A 135 -4.50 -4.25 -14.06
CA GLU A 135 -4.72 -4.90 -15.35
C GLU A 135 -3.42 -5.05 -16.15
N TYR A 136 -2.60 -3.99 -16.15
CA TYR A 136 -1.30 -4.00 -16.79
C TYR A 136 -0.39 -5.08 -16.19
N SER A 137 -0.22 -5.09 -14.89
CA SER A 137 0.63 -6.08 -14.21
C SER A 137 0.09 -7.51 -14.33
N ASP A 138 -1.23 -7.70 -14.39
CA ASP A 138 -1.86 -9.01 -14.58
C ASP A 138 -1.51 -9.61 -15.96
N LYS A 139 -1.47 -8.79 -17.01
CA LYS A 139 -1.00 -9.19 -18.36
C LYS A 139 0.46 -9.66 -18.33
N LEU A 140 1.28 -9.08 -17.45
CA LEU A 140 2.67 -9.51 -17.22
C LEU A 140 2.78 -10.73 -16.27
N GLY A 141 1.62 -11.22 -15.76
CA GLY A 141 1.53 -12.38 -14.87
C GLY A 141 1.71 -12.05 -13.38
N PHE A 142 1.74 -10.77 -13.00
CA PHE A 142 1.84 -10.35 -11.60
C PHE A 142 0.47 -10.12 -11.00
N LYS A 143 0.33 -10.47 -9.72
CA LYS A 143 -0.90 -10.25 -8.97
C LYS A 143 -0.70 -9.10 -7.99
N PRO A 144 -1.73 -8.28 -7.76
CA PRO A 144 -1.66 -7.20 -6.79
C PRO A 144 -1.44 -7.75 -5.37
N HIS A 145 -0.94 -6.89 -4.49
CA HIS A 145 -0.78 -7.21 -3.07
C HIS A 145 -2.06 -7.82 -2.48
N LYS A 146 -1.92 -8.79 -1.57
CA LYS A 146 -3.04 -9.54 -0.98
C LYS A 146 -4.15 -8.66 -0.38
N ASP A 147 -3.77 -7.53 0.23
CA ASP A 147 -4.69 -6.60 0.88
C ASP A 147 -5.46 -5.73 -0.14
N TYR A 148 -5.14 -5.81 -1.44
CA TYR A 148 -5.88 -5.13 -2.50
C TYR A 148 -7.35 -5.54 -2.54
N LYS A 149 -7.69 -6.78 -2.18
CA LYS A 149 -9.08 -7.25 -2.05
C LYS A 149 -9.91 -6.40 -1.08
N ILE A 150 -9.26 -5.83 -0.08
CA ILE A 150 -9.90 -4.97 0.92
C ILE A 150 -9.89 -3.53 0.43
N SER A 151 -8.72 -2.97 0.11
CA SER A 151 -8.58 -1.55 -0.25
C SER A 151 -9.35 -1.17 -1.51
N ARG A 152 -9.44 -2.07 -2.52
CA ARG A 152 -10.22 -1.82 -3.74
C ARG A 152 -11.69 -1.53 -3.49
N GLN A 153 -12.25 -1.92 -2.35
CA GLN A 153 -13.64 -1.64 -2.03
C GLN A 153 -13.93 -0.14 -1.92
N LEU A 154 -12.92 0.68 -1.65
CA LEU A 154 -13.05 2.14 -1.66
C LEU A 154 -13.24 2.73 -3.06
N LEU A 155 -13.05 1.93 -4.11
CA LEU A 155 -13.09 2.36 -5.51
C LEU A 155 -14.41 1.99 -6.21
N ILE A 156 -15.17 1.02 -5.69
CA ILE A 156 -16.21 0.28 -6.43
C ILE A 156 -17.30 1.16 -7.03
N ASP A 157 -17.73 2.21 -6.33
CA ASP A 157 -18.82 3.12 -6.73
C ASP A 157 -18.34 4.30 -7.60
N LEU A 158 -17.03 4.42 -7.85
CA LEU A 158 -16.47 5.46 -8.70
C LEU A 158 -16.54 5.01 -10.16
N ASP A 159 -16.98 5.89 -11.05
CA ASP A 159 -16.97 5.58 -12.48
C ASP A 159 -15.64 5.99 -13.13
N SER A 160 -14.81 5.03 -13.49
CA SER A 160 -13.52 5.28 -14.15
C SER A 160 -13.65 5.85 -15.56
N ASN A 161 -14.80 5.71 -16.23
CA ASN A 161 -15.03 6.25 -17.57
C ASN A 161 -15.16 7.77 -17.58
N VAL A 162 -15.52 8.37 -16.46
CA VAL A 162 -15.58 9.83 -16.31
C VAL A 162 -14.19 10.47 -16.35
N CYS A 163 -13.12 9.70 -16.09
CA CYS A 163 -11.75 10.23 -16.18
C CYS A 163 -11.32 10.40 -17.64
N PRO A 164 -11.04 11.63 -18.11
CA PRO A 164 -10.61 11.88 -19.48
C PRO A 164 -9.18 11.43 -19.77
N ASN A 165 -8.36 11.28 -18.73
CA ASN A 165 -6.95 10.99 -18.87
C ASN A 165 -6.73 9.57 -19.42
N GLN A 166 -5.73 9.44 -20.29
CA GLN A 166 -5.19 8.16 -20.72
C GLN A 166 -3.83 7.95 -20.08
N TYR A 167 -3.58 6.75 -19.56
CA TYR A 167 -2.38 6.39 -18.87
C TYR A 167 -1.60 5.35 -19.67
N ILE A 168 -0.31 5.61 -19.90
CA ILE A 168 0.59 4.68 -20.61
C ILE A 168 1.45 4.00 -19.53
N PHE A 169 1.25 2.72 -19.36
CA PHE A 169 2.00 1.89 -18.42
C PHE A 169 3.26 1.32 -19.07
N GLY A 170 4.26 0.99 -18.26
CA GLY A 170 5.60 0.67 -18.73
C GLY A 170 6.46 1.92 -18.91
N LYS A 171 7.77 1.75 -18.95
CA LYS A 171 8.68 2.83 -19.32
C LYS A 171 8.65 2.92 -20.84
N ASP A 172 8.20 4.05 -21.36
CA ASP A 172 7.98 4.25 -22.80
C ASP A 172 7.10 3.17 -23.44
N GLY A 173 6.10 2.67 -22.68
CA GLY A 173 5.18 1.62 -23.12
C GLY A 173 5.73 0.19 -22.99
N LYS A 174 6.96 0.00 -22.54
CA LYS A 174 7.63 -1.30 -22.37
C LYS A 174 7.77 -1.65 -20.89
N PRO A 175 7.49 -2.89 -20.47
CA PRO A 175 7.70 -3.30 -19.09
C PRO A 175 9.14 -3.07 -18.65
N PHE A 176 9.32 -2.34 -17.54
CA PHE A 176 10.62 -2.07 -16.98
C PHE A 176 10.63 -2.38 -15.49
N TYR A 177 11.34 -3.43 -15.11
CA TYR A 177 11.47 -3.82 -13.73
C TYR A 177 12.69 -3.20 -13.06
N ILE A 178 12.51 -2.54 -11.92
CA ILE A 178 13.59 -2.03 -11.07
C ILE A 178 13.55 -2.78 -9.74
N SER A 179 14.68 -3.41 -9.37
CA SER A 179 14.77 -4.10 -8.09
C SER A 179 14.70 -3.13 -6.92
N GLY A 180 13.88 -3.45 -5.92
CA GLY A 180 13.82 -2.69 -4.69
C GLY A 180 15.04 -2.94 -3.79
N PRO A 181 15.35 -2.01 -2.87
CA PRO A 181 16.54 -2.10 -2.00
C PRO A 181 16.51 -3.29 -1.03
N ASN A 182 15.33 -3.86 -0.77
CA ASN A 182 15.13 -4.99 0.14
C ASN A 182 14.77 -6.29 -0.58
N GLU A 183 14.84 -6.33 -1.90
CA GLU A 183 14.51 -7.52 -2.68
C GLU A 183 15.70 -8.47 -2.72
N VAL A 184 15.48 -9.72 -2.27
CA VAL A 184 16.52 -10.76 -2.31
C VAL A 184 16.67 -11.33 -3.70
N LEU A 185 17.89 -11.77 -4.08
CA LEU A 185 18.23 -12.32 -5.39
C LEU A 185 17.26 -13.38 -5.93
N ASN A 186 16.72 -14.24 -5.04
CA ASN A 186 15.75 -15.26 -5.44
C ASN A 186 14.39 -14.68 -5.89
N GLN A 187 13.97 -13.55 -5.31
CA GLN A 187 12.74 -12.87 -5.73
C GLN A 187 12.95 -12.21 -7.09
N LEU A 188 14.07 -11.52 -7.25
CA LEU A 188 14.48 -10.90 -8.50
C LEU A 188 14.50 -11.91 -9.65
N LYS A 189 15.20 -13.06 -9.49
CA LYS A 189 15.22 -14.13 -10.50
C LYS A 189 13.83 -14.56 -10.91
N LYS A 190 12.93 -14.82 -9.94
CA LYS A 190 11.54 -15.21 -10.21
C LYS A 190 10.75 -14.16 -10.99
N ILE A 191 10.98 -12.87 -10.72
CA ILE A 191 10.33 -11.77 -11.45
C ILE A 191 10.82 -11.75 -12.90
N VAL A 192 12.15 -11.75 -13.09
CA VAL A 192 12.76 -11.72 -14.42
C VAL A 192 12.37 -12.96 -15.26
N GLU A 193 12.43 -14.17 -14.66
CA GLU A 193 11.97 -15.40 -15.32
C GLU A 193 10.49 -15.33 -15.74
N LYS A 194 9.65 -14.69 -14.93
CA LYS A 194 8.25 -14.50 -15.25
C LYS A 194 8.07 -13.53 -16.42
N LEU A 195 8.82 -12.42 -16.45
CA LEU A 195 8.83 -11.49 -17.56
C LEU A 195 9.28 -12.16 -18.85
N PHE A 196 10.37 -12.94 -18.81
CA PHE A 196 10.80 -13.74 -19.98
C PHE A 196 9.70 -14.63 -20.52
N ARG A 197 8.99 -15.33 -19.63
CA ARG A 197 7.92 -16.26 -20.00
C ARG A 197 6.71 -15.56 -20.63
N ASN A 198 6.33 -14.40 -20.09
CA ASN A 198 5.08 -13.75 -20.46
C ASN A 198 5.24 -12.69 -21.54
N CYS A 199 6.41 -12.03 -21.60
CA CYS A 199 6.68 -10.97 -22.57
C CYS A 199 7.55 -11.44 -23.74
N GLY A 200 8.40 -12.46 -23.50
CA GLY A 200 9.44 -12.86 -24.45
C GLY A 200 10.71 -12.01 -24.33
N GLU A 201 11.80 -12.52 -24.89
CA GLU A 201 13.08 -11.83 -24.91
C GLU A 201 13.02 -10.52 -25.70
N GLY A 202 13.65 -9.46 -25.20
CA GLY A 202 13.68 -8.15 -25.84
C GLY A 202 12.42 -7.29 -25.65
N ASN A 203 11.32 -7.85 -25.12
CA ASN A 203 10.07 -7.12 -24.92
C ASN A 203 9.89 -6.56 -23.50
N PHE A 204 10.91 -6.61 -22.67
CA PHE A 204 10.97 -5.97 -21.36
C PHE A 204 12.40 -5.62 -21.03
N ASP A 205 12.58 -4.70 -20.11
CA ASP A 205 13.87 -4.34 -19.55
C ASP A 205 13.88 -4.49 -18.02
N TYR A 206 15.05 -4.58 -17.43
CA TYR A 206 15.18 -4.59 -15.98
C TYR A 206 16.52 -3.97 -15.54
N SER A 207 16.49 -3.37 -14.35
CA SER A 207 17.68 -2.86 -13.67
C SER A 207 17.80 -3.47 -12.29
N VAL A 208 18.98 -3.93 -11.96
CA VAL A 208 19.31 -4.50 -10.66
C VAL A 208 20.27 -3.55 -9.98
N SER A 209 19.86 -2.98 -8.84
CA SER A 209 20.78 -2.22 -8.01
C SER A 209 21.88 -3.15 -7.53
N ALA A 210 23.14 -2.82 -7.83
CA ALA A 210 24.29 -3.53 -7.29
C ALA A 210 24.27 -3.38 -5.76
N PHE A 211 24.34 -4.49 -5.04
CA PHE A 211 24.46 -4.56 -3.58
C PHE A 211 25.84 -4.14 -3.13
#